data_f1f22ef9bbe04f1af2aec7a62a9e4fb6
#
_entry.id   f1f22ef9bbe04f1af2aec7a62a9e4fb6
#
_cell.length_a   1.000
_cell.length_b   1.000
_cell.length_c   1.000
_cell.angle_alpha   90.00
_cell.angle_beta   90.00
_cell.angle_gamma   90.00
#
_symmetry.space_group_name_H-M   'P 1'
#
loop_
_entity.id
_entity.type
_entity.pdbx_description
1 polymer ?
#
loop_
_entity_poly.entity_id
_entity_poly.type
_entity_poly.pdbx_seq_one_letter_code
_entity_poly.pdbx_strand_id
1 'polypeptide(L)'
;GGGTSLAGQSVGAAIHLDFSKYMNKVLEFDADERWVRVQPGLVLDELNAYLQPHRLIFAPDVSTSSRANIGGMIGNNSCGAHSIVYGKTIDHVQELKVILADGTAATFAAVAEDEYQRRAAQDDLEGQIYREIRRVARDRKEQIRAGFPAVMRRVSGYNLDEFIKDAPF
;
A
#
# COMPACT_ATOMS: atom_id res chain seq x y z
N GLY A 1 3.47 -12.94 -7.07
CA GLY A 1 3.54 -11.83 -8.03
C GLY A 1 4.37 -12.18 -9.27
N GLY A 2 4.70 -11.15 -10.08
CA GLY A 2 5.45 -11.33 -11.33
C GLY A 2 6.93 -11.67 -11.18
N GLY A 3 7.46 -11.71 -9.97
CA GLY A 3 8.88 -12.03 -9.71
C GLY A 3 9.87 -11.03 -10.33
N THR A 4 9.47 -9.78 -10.48
CA THR A 4 10.23 -8.76 -11.25
C THR A 4 11.21 -7.95 -10.41
N SER A 5 11.54 -8.39 -9.21
CA SER A 5 12.52 -7.70 -8.37
C SER A 5 13.92 -7.76 -8.99
N LEU A 6 14.51 -6.59 -9.25
CA LEU A 6 15.87 -6.48 -9.81
C LEU A 6 16.95 -6.81 -8.78
N ALA A 7 16.68 -6.63 -7.48
CA ALA A 7 17.64 -6.87 -6.41
C ALA A 7 17.57 -8.29 -5.83
N GLY A 8 16.84 -9.22 -6.46
CA GLY A 8 16.80 -10.62 -6.08
C GLY A 8 15.91 -10.96 -4.89
N GLN A 9 15.05 -10.05 -4.42
CA GLN A 9 14.16 -10.28 -3.26
C GLN A 9 13.14 -11.40 -3.48
N SER A 10 12.97 -11.88 -4.71
CA SER A 10 12.04 -12.97 -5.04
C SER A 10 12.60 -14.37 -4.76
N VAL A 11 13.88 -14.48 -4.38
CA VAL A 11 14.56 -15.75 -4.09
C VAL A 11 15.43 -15.61 -2.84
N GLY A 12 15.63 -16.70 -2.12
CA GLY A 12 16.49 -16.70 -0.93
C GLY A 12 16.27 -17.93 -0.07
N ALA A 13 17.22 -18.23 0.83
CA ALA A 13 17.10 -19.25 1.86
C ALA A 13 16.25 -18.69 3.03
N ALA A 14 14.95 -18.65 2.86
CA ALA A 14 13.99 -18.04 3.79
C ALA A 14 12.64 -18.76 3.75
N ILE A 15 11.72 -18.38 4.65
CA ILE A 15 10.30 -18.76 4.56
C ILE A 15 9.64 -17.94 3.46
N HIS A 16 9.08 -18.61 2.47
CA HIS A 16 8.35 -18.00 1.36
C HIS A 16 6.84 -18.09 1.62
N LEU A 17 6.18 -16.95 1.74
CA LEU A 17 4.72 -16.86 1.89
C LEU A 17 4.10 -16.57 0.52
N ASP A 18 3.56 -17.60 -0.11
CA ASP A 18 2.83 -17.44 -1.38
C ASP A 18 1.35 -17.19 -1.11
N PHE A 19 0.91 -15.94 -1.33
CA PHE A 19 -0.49 -15.55 -1.17
C PHE A 19 -1.35 -15.87 -2.39
N SER A 20 -0.76 -16.13 -3.57
CA SER A 20 -1.50 -16.24 -4.81
C SER A 20 -2.45 -17.43 -4.86
N LYS A 21 -2.16 -18.48 -4.10
CA LYS A 21 -2.91 -19.75 -4.17
C LYS A 21 -4.22 -19.75 -3.35
N TYR A 22 -4.23 -19.12 -2.18
CA TYR A 22 -5.32 -19.22 -1.22
C TYR A 22 -5.87 -17.89 -0.73
N MET A 23 -5.14 -16.79 -0.93
CA MET A 23 -5.54 -15.45 -0.50
C MET A 23 -5.71 -14.53 -1.72
N ASN A 24 -6.60 -14.90 -2.63
CA ASN A 24 -6.79 -14.24 -3.92
C ASN A 24 -8.25 -13.86 -4.20
N LYS A 25 -9.02 -13.56 -3.16
CA LYS A 25 -10.45 -13.28 -3.31
C LYS A 25 -10.76 -11.80 -3.17
N VAL A 26 -11.82 -11.34 -3.83
CA VAL A 26 -12.57 -10.16 -3.45
C VAL A 26 -13.41 -10.51 -2.22
N LEU A 27 -13.31 -9.71 -1.17
CA LEU A 27 -14.01 -9.94 0.10
C LEU A 27 -15.26 -9.07 0.21
N GLU A 28 -15.14 -7.79 -0.12
CA GLU A 28 -16.21 -6.81 -0.03
C GLU A 28 -16.09 -5.84 -1.21
N PHE A 29 -17.22 -5.33 -1.69
CA PHE A 29 -17.25 -4.37 -2.79
C PHE A 29 -18.43 -3.43 -2.65
N ASP A 30 -18.18 -2.14 -2.83
CA ASP A 30 -19.19 -1.11 -2.92
C ASP A 30 -18.99 -0.31 -4.22
N ALA A 31 -19.94 -0.44 -5.14
CA ALA A 31 -19.86 0.21 -6.45
C ALA A 31 -20.19 1.71 -6.38
N ASP A 32 -21.04 2.12 -5.45
CA ASP A 32 -21.48 3.51 -5.30
C ASP A 32 -20.38 4.35 -4.65
N GLU A 33 -19.77 3.81 -3.58
CA GLU A 33 -18.63 4.42 -2.89
C GLU A 33 -17.27 4.12 -3.57
N ARG A 34 -17.26 3.25 -4.59
CA ARG A 34 -16.10 2.92 -5.44
C ARG A 34 -14.91 2.38 -4.66
N TRP A 35 -15.14 1.49 -3.72
CA TRP A 35 -14.06 0.78 -3.05
C TRP A 35 -14.25 -0.75 -3.12
N VAL A 36 -13.16 -1.46 -2.98
CA VAL A 36 -13.12 -2.91 -2.97
C VAL A 36 -12.11 -3.39 -1.93
N ARG A 37 -12.49 -4.38 -1.12
CA ARG A 37 -11.60 -5.08 -0.19
C ARG A 37 -11.17 -6.39 -0.80
N VAL A 38 -9.87 -6.56 -0.94
CA VAL A 38 -9.29 -7.74 -1.59
C VAL A 38 -8.23 -8.41 -0.73
N GLN A 39 -7.99 -9.68 -0.97
CA GLN A 39 -6.86 -10.40 -0.43
C GLN A 39 -5.58 -10.10 -1.24
N PRO A 40 -4.38 -10.17 -0.62
CA PRO A 40 -3.13 -9.69 -1.22
C PRO A 40 -2.68 -10.48 -2.46
N GLY A 41 -3.12 -11.73 -2.61
CA GLY A 41 -2.76 -12.59 -3.73
C GLY A 41 -3.62 -12.43 -4.98
N LEU A 42 -4.67 -11.59 -4.94
CA LEU A 42 -5.50 -11.33 -6.10
C LEU A 42 -4.69 -10.67 -7.21
N VAL A 43 -4.82 -11.16 -8.43
CA VAL A 43 -4.11 -10.64 -9.60
C VAL A 43 -4.83 -9.42 -10.16
N LEU A 44 -4.07 -8.43 -10.64
CA LEU A 44 -4.63 -7.18 -11.17
C LEU A 44 -5.65 -7.39 -12.28
N ASP A 45 -5.36 -8.24 -13.27
CA ASP A 45 -6.30 -8.51 -14.36
C ASP A 45 -7.58 -9.20 -13.86
N GLU A 46 -7.49 -10.07 -12.85
CA GLU A 46 -8.65 -10.71 -12.22
C GLU A 46 -9.50 -9.68 -11.47
N LEU A 47 -8.87 -8.76 -10.73
CA LEU A 47 -9.57 -7.66 -10.08
C LEU A 47 -10.29 -6.79 -11.11
N ASN A 48 -9.62 -6.40 -12.18
CA ASN A 48 -10.21 -5.55 -13.23
C ASN A 48 -11.33 -6.27 -13.99
N ALA A 49 -11.22 -7.58 -14.22
CA ALA A 49 -12.31 -8.38 -14.77
C ALA A 49 -13.54 -8.42 -13.83
N TYR A 50 -13.30 -8.50 -12.51
CA TYR A 50 -14.39 -8.42 -11.52
C TYR A 50 -15.08 -7.03 -11.51
N LEU A 51 -14.31 -5.95 -11.65
CA LEU A 51 -14.83 -4.57 -11.60
C LEU A 51 -15.50 -4.11 -12.92
N GLN A 52 -15.14 -4.71 -14.06
CA GLN A 52 -15.61 -4.32 -15.40
C GLN A 52 -17.14 -4.23 -15.54
N PRO A 53 -17.97 -5.17 -15.04
CA PRO A 53 -19.42 -5.08 -15.13
C PRO A 53 -20.00 -3.83 -14.44
N HIS A 54 -19.27 -3.28 -13.47
CA HIS A 54 -19.63 -2.06 -12.74
C HIS A 54 -19.03 -0.79 -13.37
N ARG A 55 -18.35 -0.90 -14.54
CA ARG A 55 -17.65 0.20 -15.22
C ARG A 55 -16.57 0.84 -14.36
N LEU A 56 -15.93 0.04 -13.51
CA LEU A 56 -14.84 0.44 -12.64
C LEU A 56 -13.57 -0.33 -13.00
N ILE A 57 -12.42 0.25 -12.68
CA ILE A 57 -11.11 -0.36 -12.79
C ILE A 57 -10.24 0.03 -11.59
N PHE A 58 -9.30 -0.82 -11.21
CA PHE A 58 -8.15 -0.43 -10.42
C PHE A 58 -7.09 0.08 -11.37
N ALA A 59 -6.92 1.40 -11.43
CA ALA A 59 -6.29 2.09 -12.54
C ALA A 59 -4.75 2.08 -12.60
N PRO A 60 -3.96 1.86 -11.51
CA PRO A 60 -2.52 1.67 -11.64
C PRO A 60 -2.20 0.48 -12.54
N ASP A 61 -1.75 0.77 -13.76
CA ASP A 61 -1.40 -0.22 -14.76
C ASP A 61 0.07 -0.65 -14.65
N VAL A 62 0.33 -1.95 -14.70
CA VAL A 62 1.67 -2.49 -14.71
C VAL A 62 1.84 -3.47 -15.88
N SER A 63 3.03 -3.55 -16.46
CA SER A 63 3.30 -4.43 -17.58
C SER A 63 3.10 -5.93 -17.28
N THR A 64 3.10 -6.28 -16.01
CA THR A 64 2.89 -7.66 -15.53
C THR A 64 1.48 -7.87 -14.97
N SER A 65 0.47 -7.12 -15.41
CA SER A 65 -0.90 -7.13 -14.87
C SER A 65 -1.50 -8.53 -14.76
N SER A 66 -1.19 -9.42 -15.69
CA SER A 66 -1.63 -10.82 -15.68
C SER A 66 -1.03 -11.69 -14.56
N ARG A 67 -0.08 -11.15 -13.79
CA ARG A 67 0.63 -11.85 -12.70
C ARG A 67 0.90 -10.97 -11.48
N ALA A 68 0.67 -9.67 -11.59
CA ALA A 68 0.89 -8.74 -10.49
C ALA A 68 -0.18 -8.93 -9.41
N ASN A 69 0.24 -9.37 -8.24
CA ASN A 69 -0.65 -9.47 -7.08
C ASN A 69 -0.84 -8.10 -6.44
N ILE A 70 -2.04 -7.79 -5.98
CA ILE A 70 -2.38 -6.50 -5.36
C ILE A 70 -1.48 -6.20 -4.15
N GLY A 71 -1.24 -7.18 -3.27
CA GLY A 71 -0.31 -6.99 -2.14
C GLY A 71 1.12 -6.67 -2.57
N GLY A 72 1.60 -7.27 -3.67
CA GLY A 72 2.90 -6.94 -4.26
C GLY A 72 2.93 -5.54 -4.88
N MET A 73 1.83 -5.11 -5.51
CA MET A 73 1.70 -3.75 -6.04
C MET A 73 1.72 -2.70 -4.91
N ILE A 74 1.08 -2.99 -3.78
CA ILE A 74 1.11 -2.14 -2.59
C ILE A 74 2.55 -2.05 -2.03
N GLY A 75 3.19 -3.20 -1.81
CA GLY A 75 4.56 -3.23 -1.27
C GLY A 75 5.60 -2.54 -2.15
N ASN A 76 5.39 -2.53 -3.47
CA ASN A 76 6.27 -1.86 -4.43
C ASN A 76 5.81 -0.43 -4.77
N ASN A 77 4.68 0.03 -4.30
CA ASN A 77 4.02 1.25 -4.76
C ASN A 77 3.97 1.30 -6.31
N SER A 78 3.46 0.24 -6.92
CA SER A 78 3.53 0.03 -8.36
C SER A 78 2.83 1.15 -9.13
N CYS A 79 3.36 1.46 -10.30
CA CYS A 79 2.83 2.43 -11.24
C CYS A 79 3.10 1.97 -12.68
N GLY A 80 2.45 2.60 -13.64
CA GLY A 80 2.58 2.28 -15.05
C GLY A 80 2.52 3.51 -15.95
N ALA A 81 2.31 3.28 -17.24
CA ALA A 81 2.32 4.35 -18.24
C ALA A 81 1.18 5.37 -17.99
N HIS A 82 0.00 4.89 -17.57
CA HIS A 82 -1.15 5.73 -17.32
C HIS A 82 -1.16 6.40 -15.93
N SER A 83 -0.14 6.18 -15.11
CA SER A 83 -0.02 6.81 -13.79
C SER A 83 0.08 8.33 -13.83
N ILE A 84 0.39 8.90 -15.00
CA ILE A 84 0.30 10.35 -15.23
C ILE A 84 -1.14 10.86 -15.02
N VAL A 85 -2.13 10.04 -15.36
CA VAL A 85 -3.56 10.37 -15.22
C VAL A 85 -4.13 9.80 -13.93
N TYR A 86 -3.79 8.55 -13.62
CA TYR A 86 -4.48 7.78 -12.58
C TYR A 86 -3.68 7.63 -11.28
N GLY A 87 -2.46 8.15 -11.21
CA GLY A 87 -1.63 8.02 -10.01
C GLY A 87 -0.94 6.65 -9.88
N LYS A 88 -0.41 6.41 -8.70
CA LYS A 88 0.29 5.18 -8.29
C LYS A 88 -0.61 4.33 -7.38
N THR A 89 -0.17 3.16 -7.02
CA THR A 89 -0.92 2.28 -6.12
C THR A 89 -1.27 2.94 -4.79
N ILE A 90 -0.35 3.71 -4.18
CA ILE A 90 -0.59 4.41 -2.91
C ILE A 90 -1.79 5.37 -2.99
N ASP A 91 -2.03 5.99 -4.13
CA ASP A 91 -3.11 6.96 -4.32
C ASP A 91 -4.51 6.30 -4.30
N HIS A 92 -4.56 4.97 -4.34
CA HIS A 92 -5.80 4.17 -4.35
C HIS A 92 -5.98 3.30 -3.11
N VAL A 93 -5.01 3.24 -2.21
CA VAL A 93 -5.11 2.42 -0.98
C VAL A 93 -5.75 3.26 0.12
N GLN A 94 -6.86 2.78 0.65
CA GLN A 94 -7.59 3.44 1.74
C GLN A 94 -7.32 2.79 3.11
N GLU A 95 -7.16 1.48 3.14
CA GLU A 95 -6.98 0.70 4.37
C GLU A 95 -6.07 -0.50 4.11
N LEU A 96 -5.23 -0.82 5.07
CA LEU A 96 -4.43 -2.04 5.10
C LEU A 96 -4.66 -2.81 6.40
N LYS A 97 -5.07 -4.07 6.28
CA LYS A 97 -5.01 -5.05 7.38
C LYS A 97 -3.72 -5.84 7.25
N VAL A 98 -2.90 -5.76 8.26
CA VAL A 98 -1.54 -6.34 8.25
C VAL A 98 -1.29 -7.20 9.48
N ILE A 99 -0.29 -8.06 9.39
CA ILE A 99 0.32 -8.73 10.55
C ILE A 99 1.71 -8.14 10.72
N LEU A 100 1.96 -7.56 11.88
CA LEU A 100 3.22 -6.95 12.24
C LEU A 100 4.29 -8.01 12.55
N ALA A 101 5.53 -7.58 12.69
CA ALA A 101 6.67 -8.47 12.91
C ALA A 101 6.60 -9.27 14.23
N ASP A 102 5.87 -8.80 15.21
CA ASP A 102 5.60 -9.48 16.48
C ASP A 102 4.40 -10.44 16.42
N GLY A 103 3.73 -10.55 15.25
CA GLY A 103 2.55 -11.36 15.04
C GLY A 103 1.23 -10.64 15.35
N THR A 104 1.25 -9.40 15.80
CA THR A 104 0.05 -8.60 16.08
C THR A 104 -0.66 -8.22 14.78
N ALA A 105 -1.99 -8.36 14.75
CA ALA A 105 -2.81 -7.86 13.66
C ALA A 105 -3.13 -6.37 13.88
N ALA A 106 -2.87 -5.56 12.87
CA ALA A 106 -3.14 -4.13 12.89
C ALA A 106 -3.90 -3.67 11.63
N THR A 107 -4.62 -2.56 11.75
CA THR A 107 -5.33 -1.92 10.64
C THR A 107 -4.85 -0.49 10.50
N PHE A 108 -4.24 -0.18 9.36
CA PHE A 108 -3.79 1.17 9.02
C PHE A 108 -4.73 1.80 7.99
N ALA A 109 -5.21 2.99 8.29
CA ALA A 109 -6.01 3.85 7.44
C ALA A 109 -5.75 5.30 7.85
N ALA A 110 -6.29 6.27 7.12
CA ALA A 110 -6.27 7.66 7.58
C ALA A 110 -7.02 7.77 8.92
N VAL A 111 -6.42 8.43 9.90
CA VAL A 111 -6.99 8.57 11.24
C VAL A 111 -7.09 10.04 11.65
N ALA A 112 -8.16 10.40 12.35
CA ALA A 112 -8.30 11.70 12.99
C ALA A 112 -7.34 11.83 14.20
N GLU A 113 -7.10 13.05 14.64
CA GLU A 113 -6.11 13.32 15.68
C GLU A 113 -6.41 12.61 17.01
N ASP A 114 -7.67 12.53 17.41
CA ASP A 114 -8.09 11.82 18.63
C ASP A 114 -7.81 10.32 18.54
N GLU A 115 -8.09 9.72 17.40
CA GLU A 115 -7.77 8.32 17.12
C GLU A 115 -6.26 8.08 17.08
N TYR A 116 -5.52 8.99 16.45
CA TYR A 116 -4.06 8.94 16.47
C TYR A 116 -3.52 8.91 17.91
N GLN A 117 -3.98 9.82 18.77
CA GLN A 117 -3.53 9.89 20.18
C GLN A 117 -3.85 8.59 20.94
N ARG A 118 -5.01 8.00 20.68
CA ARG A 118 -5.41 6.73 21.29
C ARG A 118 -4.48 5.58 20.86
N ARG A 119 -4.20 5.46 19.56
CA ARG A 119 -3.31 4.42 19.03
C ARG A 119 -1.86 4.64 19.45
N ALA A 120 -1.38 5.86 19.39
CA ALA A 120 -0.03 6.21 19.81
C ALA A 120 0.23 5.99 21.31
N ALA A 121 -0.81 5.99 22.15
CA ALA A 121 -0.70 5.71 23.57
C ALA A 121 -0.57 4.21 23.92
N GLN A 122 -0.79 3.31 22.96
CA GLN A 122 -0.66 1.86 23.17
C GLN A 122 0.82 1.49 23.41
N ASP A 123 1.04 0.56 24.34
CA ASP A 123 2.39 0.06 24.68
C ASP A 123 2.70 -1.24 23.91
N ASP A 124 2.52 -1.17 22.58
CA ASP A 124 2.76 -2.26 21.64
C ASP A 124 3.46 -1.76 20.38
N LEU A 125 3.71 -2.67 19.43
CA LEU A 125 4.39 -2.33 18.18
C LEU A 125 3.56 -1.38 17.31
N GLU A 126 2.23 -1.48 17.30
CA GLU A 126 1.36 -0.55 16.58
C GLU A 126 1.51 0.87 17.12
N GLY A 127 1.41 1.06 18.45
CA GLY A 127 1.59 2.35 19.10
C GLY A 127 3.00 2.93 18.87
N GLN A 128 4.02 2.08 18.89
CA GLN A 128 5.39 2.49 18.56
C GLN A 128 5.49 3.00 17.12
N ILE A 129 4.87 2.31 16.14
CA ILE A 129 4.86 2.74 14.73
C ILE A 129 4.23 4.13 14.60
N TYR A 130 3.05 4.37 15.20
CA TYR A 130 2.39 5.66 15.16
C TYR A 130 3.28 6.78 15.73
N ARG A 131 3.88 6.56 16.91
CA ARG A 131 4.79 7.54 17.55
C ARG A 131 6.01 7.83 16.68
N GLU A 132 6.68 6.79 16.19
CA GLU A 132 7.94 6.95 15.45
C GLU A 132 7.74 7.61 14.09
N ILE A 133 6.72 7.21 13.33
CA ILE A 133 6.43 7.83 12.03
C ILE A 133 6.12 9.32 12.20
N ARG A 134 5.27 9.70 13.16
CA ARG A 134 4.99 11.12 13.42
C ARG A 134 6.24 11.88 13.90
N ARG A 135 7.04 11.27 14.75
CA ARG A 135 8.31 11.86 15.18
C ARG A 135 9.23 12.13 14.01
N VAL A 136 9.44 11.15 13.15
CA VAL A 136 10.29 11.30 11.94
C VAL A 136 9.71 12.36 11.01
N ALA A 137 8.42 12.32 10.72
CA ALA A 137 7.75 13.28 9.84
C ALA A 137 7.92 14.72 10.37
N ARG A 138 7.77 14.94 11.68
CA ARG A 138 7.94 16.24 12.32
C ARG A 138 9.42 16.69 12.34
N ASP A 139 10.29 15.84 12.88
CA ASP A 139 11.67 16.22 13.19
C ASP A 139 12.56 16.27 11.94
N ARG A 140 12.15 15.61 10.86
CA ARG A 140 12.88 15.54 9.59
C ARG A 140 12.12 16.15 8.41
N LYS A 141 11.09 16.96 8.66
CA LYS A 141 10.20 17.52 7.63
C LYS A 141 10.99 18.18 6.49
N GLU A 142 11.94 19.04 6.80
CA GLU A 142 12.71 19.73 5.79
C GLU A 142 13.69 18.81 5.04
N GLN A 143 14.27 17.83 5.73
CA GLN A 143 15.13 16.82 5.09
C GLN A 143 14.32 15.92 4.16
N ILE A 144 13.12 15.51 4.56
CA ILE A 144 12.21 14.74 3.72
C ILE A 144 11.83 15.55 2.49
N ARG A 145 11.43 16.82 2.68
CA ARG A 145 11.04 17.72 1.58
C ARG A 145 12.16 17.92 0.57
N ALA A 146 13.39 18.11 1.04
CA ALA A 146 14.56 18.35 0.18
C ALA A 146 15.11 17.06 -0.45
N GLY A 147 14.97 15.91 0.22
CA GLY A 147 15.55 14.63 -0.22
C GLY A 147 14.70 13.87 -1.22
N PHE A 148 13.40 14.12 -1.27
CA PHE A 148 12.53 13.44 -2.22
C PHE A 148 12.59 14.12 -3.59
N PRO A 149 12.85 13.39 -4.68
CA PRO A 149 12.91 13.98 -6.01
C PRO A 149 11.51 14.45 -6.45
N ALA A 150 11.46 15.63 -7.08
CA ALA A 150 10.23 16.23 -7.61
C ALA A 150 9.78 15.55 -8.92
N VAL A 151 9.74 14.21 -8.94
CA VAL A 151 9.25 13.41 -10.06
C VAL A 151 8.04 12.58 -9.63
N MET A 152 7.05 12.46 -10.50
CA MET A 152 5.80 11.77 -10.18
C MET A 152 6.03 10.28 -9.88
N ARG A 153 6.78 9.58 -10.74
CA ARG A 153 7.02 8.13 -10.60
C ARG A 153 8.29 7.88 -9.81
N ARG A 154 8.17 7.84 -8.51
CA ARG A 154 9.20 7.38 -7.60
C ARG A 154 8.65 6.26 -6.72
N VAL A 155 9.35 5.16 -6.66
CA VAL A 155 8.93 3.94 -5.96
C VAL A 155 10.05 3.36 -5.09
N SER A 156 11.12 4.12 -4.87
CA SER A 156 12.26 3.70 -4.06
C SER A 156 12.13 4.21 -2.62
N GLY A 157 12.33 3.32 -1.67
CA GLY A 157 12.28 3.61 -0.24
C GLY A 157 10.86 3.81 0.30
N TYR A 158 10.78 4.25 1.54
CA TYR A 158 9.50 4.54 2.22
C TYR A 158 8.94 5.88 1.75
N ASN A 159 7.61 5.98 1.62
CA ASN A 159 6.91 7.20 1.20
C ASN A 159 6.75 8.18 2.38
N LEU A 160 7.85 8.59 3.01
CA LEU A 160 7.82 9.50 4.17
C LEU A 160 7.26 10.88 3.83
N ASP A 161 7.34 11.28 2.57
CA ASP A 161 6.76 12.52 2.08
C ASP A 161 5.22 12.57 2.14
N GLU A 162 4.57 11.42 2.19
CA GLU A 162 3.11 11.37 2.41
C GLU A 162 2.74 11.87 3.82
N PHE A 163 3.57 11.59 4.82
CA PHE A 163 3.33 12.00 6.21
C PHE A 163 3.69 13.45 6.55
N ILE A 164 4.22 14.22 5.59
CA ILE A 164 4.48 15.65 5.77
C ILE A 164 3.51 16.55 4.99
N LYS A 165 2.53 15.96 4.31
CA LYS A 165 1.42 16.66 3.65
C LYS A 165 0.41 17.15 4.70
N ASP A 166 -0.34 18.20 4.34
CA ASP A 166 -1.44 18.70 5.17
C ASP A 166 -2.69 17.82 4.96
N ALA A 167 -2.67 16.63 5.52
CA ALA A 167 -3.73 15.61 5.43
C ALA A 167 -3.86 14.88 6.77
N PRO A 168 -4.96 14.16 7.03
CA PRO A 168 -5.08 13.25 8.17
C PRO A 168 -3.90 12.27 8.22
N PHE A 169 -3.51 11.91 9.44
CA PHE A 169 -2.35 11.04 9.67
C PHE A 169 -2.64 9.59 9.30
#